data_28996f988b2b3831c8c7f58a14ef5d03
#
_entry.id   28996f988b2b3831c8c7f58a14ef5d03
#
_cell.length_a   1.000
_cell.length_b   1.000
_cell.length_c   1.000
_cell.angle_alpha   90.00
_cell.angle_beta   90.00
_cell.angle_gamma   90.00
#
_symmetry.space_group_name_H-M   'P 1'
#
loop_
_entity.id
_entity.type
_entity.pdbx_description
1 polymer ?
#
loop_
_entity_poly.entity_id
_entity_poly.type
_entity_poly.pdbx_seq_one_letter_code
_entity_poly.pdbx_strand_id
1 'polypeptide(L)'
;SLVKNEEKAIYELGYLIQLINDMFDIHKDYLNKQQTLFTNAMSLKPCFNEYKNTLDNVITNFMSLDYDHSNSIKALSKISTITSRAQVCIEQLLACEKSTHGSFKIEFYERKQLICDMDTIKNIFKSYRFSVTFYKQLLKLNP
;
A
#
# COMPACT_ATOMS: atom_id res chain seq x y z
N SER A 1 25.07 -10.32 -8.73
CA SER A 1 24.61 -10.89 -10.02
C SER A 1 23.23 -10.32 -10.32
N LEU A 2 22.86 -10.22 -11.59
CA LEU A 2 21.54 -9.79 -12.07
C LEU A 2 20.42 -10.53 -11.34
N VAL A 3 20.54 -11.85 -11.23
CA VAL A 3 19.58 -12.73 -10.56
C VAL A 3 19.29 -12.29 -9.11
N LYS A 4 20.32 -11.92 -8.34
CA LYS A 4 20.10 -11.48 -6.93
C LYS A 4 19.32 -10.18 -6.82
N ASN A 5 19.52 -9.25 -7.74
CA ASN A 5 18.81 -7.97 -7.74
C ASN A 5 17.34 -8.17 -8.12
N GLU A 6 17.08 -9.05 -9.10
CA GLU A 6 15.72 -9.42 -9.50
C GLU A 6 14.98 -10.15 -8.36
N GLU A 7 15.63 -11.13 -7.72
CA GLU A 7 15.06 -11.82 -6.55
C GLU A 7 14.69 -10.84 -5.44
N LYS A 8 15.58 -9.89 -5.15
CA LYS A 8 15.32 -8.85 -4.14
C LYS A 8 14.14 -7.99 -4.53
N ALA A 9 14.06 -7.53 -5.79
CA ALA A 9 12.98 -6.69 -6.27
C ALA A 9 11.61 -7.41 -6.19
N ILE A 10 11.57 -8.71 -6.55
CA ILE A 10 10.36 -9.54 -6.47
C ILE A 10 9.97 -9.79 -5.00
N TYR A 11 10.94 -10.06 -4.13
CA TYR A 11 10.68 -10.26 -2.70
C TYR A 11 10.04 -9.02 -2.05
N GLU A 12 10.62 -7.84 -2.29
CA GLU A 12 10.08 -6.57 -1.78
C GLU A 12 8.68 -6.28 -2.34
N LEU A 13 8.45 -6.57 -3.61
CA LEU A 13 7.12 -6.45 -4.22
C LEU A 13 6.12 -7.41 -3.56
N GLY A 14 6.52 -8.66 -3.30
CA GLY A 14 5.68 -9.63 -2.61
C GLY A 14 5.31 -9.16 -1.20
N TYR A 15 6.27 -8.61 -0.46
CA TYR A 15 6.04 -8.04 0.86
C TYR A 15 5.11 -6.83 0.82
N LEU A 16 5.28 -5.93 -0.16
CA LEU A 16 4.36 -4.80 -0.38
C LEU A 16 2.92 -5.27 -0.62
N ILE A 17 2.75 -6.28 -1.48
CA ILE A 17 1.42 -6.86 -1.76
C ILE A 17 0.82 -7.46 -0.49
N GLN A 18 1.62 -8.15 0.33
CA GLN A 18 1.16 -8.70 1.61
C GLN A 18 0.68 -7.59 2.56
N LEU A 19 1.44 -6.51 2.72
CA LEU A 19 1.04 -5.37 3.54
C LEU A 19 -0.28 -4.75 3.06
N ILE A 20 -0.47 -4.66 1.74
CA ILE A 20 -1.71 -4.15 1.15
C ILE A 20 -2.88 -5.11 1.44
N ASN A 21 -2.70 -6.41 1.30
CA ASN A 21 -3.73 -7.40 1.62
C ASN A 21 -4.12 -7.34 3.10
N ASP A 22 -3.16 -7.31 4.02
CA ASP A 22 -3.40 -7.19 5.45
C ASP A 22 -4.19 -5.91 5.79
N MET A 23 -3.96 -4.84 5.07
CA MET A 23 -4.66 -3.57 5.22
C MET A 23 -6.13 -3.67 4.77
N PHE A 24 -6.39 -4.33 3.63
CA PHE A 24 -7.76 -4.52 3.12
C PHE A 24 -8.54 -5.57 3.91
N ASP A 25 -7.86 -6.60 4.41
CA ASP A 25 -8.48 -7.72 5.14
C ASP A 25 -8.52 -7.50 6.66
N ILE A 26 -8.17 -6.31 7.16
CA ILE A 26 -8.00 -6.02 8.60
C ILE A 26 -9.18 -6.52 9.46
N HIS A 27 -10.42 -6.32 9.02
CA HIS A 27 -11.59 -6.77 9.76
C HIS A 27 -11.73 -8.30 9.73
N LYS A 28 -11.50 -8.93 8.60
CA LYS A 28 -11.55 -10.37 8.42
C LYS A 28 -10.47 -11.08 9.24
N ASP A 29 -9.24 -10.54 9.19
CA ASP A 29 -8.10 -11.08 9.91
C ASP A 29 -8.30 -10.97 11.43
N TYR A 30 -8.86 -9.86 11.89
CA TYR A 30 -9.23 -9.71 13.30
C TYR A 30 -10.25 -10.75 13.75
N LEU A 31 -11.31 -10.99 12.98
CA LEU A 31 -12.32 -12.01 13.30
C LEU A 31 -11.72 -13.44 13.31
N ASN A 32 -10.78 -13.70 12.42
CA ASN A 32 -10.08 -14.97 12.31
C ASN A 32 -8.92 -15.11 13.34
N LYS A 33 -8.71 -14.11 14.21
CA LYS A 33 -7.60 -14.05 15.17
C LYS A 33 -6.23 -14.15 14.49
N GLN A 34 -6.14 -13.72 13.25
CA GLN A 34 -4.91 -13.67 12.48
C GLN A 34 -4.09 -12.45 12.93
N GLN A 35 -2.85 -12.69 13.30
CA GLN A 35 -1.95 -11.64 13.75
C GLN A 35 -1.22 -11.06 12.54
N THR A 36 -1.51 -9.82 12.21
CA THR A 36 -0.85 -9.03 11.18
C THR A 36 -0.30 -7.73 11.78
N LEU A 37 0.48 -7.00 11.00
CA LEU A 37 0.96 -5.68 11.41
C LEU A 37 -0.21 -4.75 11.78
N PHE A 38 -1.31 -4.82 11.04
CA PHE A 38 -2.48 -3.96 11.23
C PHE A 38 -3.40 -4.44 12.35
N THR A 39 -3.61 -5.75 12.51
CA THR A 39 -4.48 -6.27 13.58
C THR A 39 -3.89 -6.10 14.97
N ASN A 40 -2.57 -6.00 15.07
CA ASN A 40 -1.85 -5.78 16.34
C ASN A 40 -1.53 -4.28 16.59
N ALA A 41 -1.93 -3.38 15.70
CA ALA A 41 -1.58 -1.98 15.80
C ALA A 41 -2.33 -1.28 16.95
N MET A 42 -1.60 -0.53 17.76
CA MET A 42 -2.16 0.45 18.71
C MET A 42 -2.19 1.86 18.11
N SER A 43 -1.41 2.08 17.08
CA SER A 43 -1.37 3.27 16.23
C SER A 43 -0.99 2.86 14.82
N LEU A 44 -1.61 3.50 13.83
CA LEU A 44 -1.39 3.19 12.41
C LEU A 44 -0.12 3.82 11.83
N LYS A 45 0.44 4.81 12.50
CA LYS A 45 1.65 5.50 12.00
C LYS A 45 2.83 4.56 11.72
N PRO A 46 3.20 3.60 12.61
CA PRO A 46 4.25 2.62 12.31
C PRO A 46 3.91 1.74 11.11
N CYS A 47 2.65 1.30 10.99
CA CYS A 47 2.20 0.45 9.89
C CYS A 47 2.32 1.16 8.54
N PHE A 48 1.93 2.42 8.48
CA PHE A 48 2.02 3.21 7.25
C PHE A 48 3.45 3.63 6.92
N ASN A 49 4.30 3.83 7.92
CA ASN A 49 5.73 4.04 7.68
C ASN A 49 6.36 2.80 7.05
N GLU A 50 6.02 1.61 7.55
CA GLU A 50 6.50 0.34 6.98
C GLU A 50 6.02 0.18 5.53
N TYR A 51 4.73 0.42 5.26
CA TYR A 51 4.18 0.41 3.91
C TYR A 51 4.93 1.38 2.98
N LYS A 52 5.13 2.62 3.43
CA LYS A 52 5.81 3.64 2.63
C LYS A 52 7.26 3.27 2.34
N ASN A 53 7.99 2.83 3.35
CA ASN A 53 9.39 2.39 3.19
C ASN A 53 9.50 1.22 2.21
N THR A 54 8.58 0.24 2.32
CA THR A 54 8.54 -0.90 1.41
C THR A 54 8.22 -0.46 -0.02
N LEU A 55 7.29 0.47 -0.22
CA LEU A 55 6.98 1.04 -1.53
C LEU A 55 8.19 1.75 -2.15
N ASP A 56 8.89 2.57 -1.36
CA ASP A 56 10.09 3.27 -1.79
C ASP A 56 11.20 2.27 -2.16
N ASN A 57 11.36 1.17 -1.41
CA ASN A 57 12.29 0.08 -1.73
C ASN A 57 11.91 -0.61 -3.04
N VAL A 58 10.63 -0.91 -3.26
CA VAL A 58 10.17 -1.51 -4.53
C VAL A 58 10.52 -0.61 -5.69
N ILE A 59 10.22 0.69 -5.61
CA ILE A 59 10.55 1.65 -6.67
C ILE A 59 12.05 1.66 -6.93
N THR A 60 12.86 1.81 -5.88
CA THR A 60 14.33 1.86 -5.98
C THR A 60 14.90 0.59 -6.58
N ASN A 61 14.44 -0.59 -6.12
CA ASN A 61 14.92 -1.86 -6.63
C ASN A 61 14.56 -2.06 -8.11
N PHE A 62 13.31 -1.75 -8.51
CA PHE A 62 12.90 -1.87 -9.93
C PHE A 62 13.66 -0.91 -10.83
N MET A 63 13.93 0.33 -10.37
CA MET A 63 14.71 1.31 -11.13
C MET A 63 16.20 0.97 -11.22
N SER A 64 16.73 0.15 -10.31
CA SER A 64 18.12 -0.29 -10.29
C SER A 64 18.37 -1.58 -11.10
N LEU A 65 17.32 -2.22 -11.63
CA LEU A 65 17.48 -3.39 -12.49
C LEU A 65 18.08 -2.96 -13.85
N ASP A 66 18.90 -3.85 -14.42
CA ASP A 66 19.51 -3.63 -15.73
C ASP A 66 18.51 -3.90 -16.87
N TYR A 67 17.40 -3.16 -16.82
CA TYR A 67 16.37 -3.14 -17.85
C TYR A 67 16.25 -1.75 -18.46
N ASP A 68 15.71 -1.69 -19.66
CA ASP A 68 15.36 -0.40 -20.26
C ASP A 68 14.47 0.39 -19.30
N HIS A 69 14.84 1.66 -19.04
CA HIS A 69 14.15 2.58 -18.15
C HIS A 69 12.64 2.64 -18.43
N SER A 70 12.24 2.66 -19.72
CA SER A 70 10.82 2.67 -20.09
C SER A 70 10.07 1.42 -19.64
N ASN A 71 10.74 0.26 -19.59
CA ASN A 71 10.15 -0.98 -19.12
C ASN A 71 9.99 -0.99 -17.59
N SER A 72 10.98 -0.45 -16.87
CA SER A 72 10.88 -0.27 -15.41
C SER A 72 9.70 0.66 -15.05
N ILE A 73 9.55 1.80 -15.74
CA ILE A 73 8.41 2.71 -15.57
C ILE A 73 7.09 2.02 -15.87
N LYS A 74 7.00 1.23 -16.96
CA LYS A 74 5.77 0.47 -17.29
C LYS A 74 5.41 -0.54 -16.20
N ALA A 75 6.38 -1.27 -15.66
CA ALA A 75 6.16 -2.22 -14.56
C ALA A 75 5.65 -1.50 -13.31
N LEU A 76 6.31 -0.42 -12.89
CA LEU A 76 5.91 0.39 -11.75
C LEU A 76 4.55 1.06 -11.96
N SER A 77 4.20 1.46 -13.19
CA SER A 77 2.87 2.02 -13.49
C SER A 77 1.74 1.00 -13.29
N LYS A 78 2.00 -0.30 -13.50
CA LYS A 78 1.03 -1.37 -13.19
C LYS A 78 0.88 -1.55 -11.68
N ILE A 79 1.98 -1.45 -10.93
CA ILE A 79 1.97 -1.48 -9.46
C ILE A 79 1.17 -0.29 -8.91
N SER A 80 1.15 0.85 -9.61
CA SER A 80 0.39 2.04 -9.20
C SER A 80 -1.11 1.78 -9.03
N THR A 81 -1.67 0.82 -9.75
CA THR A 81 -3.09 0.45 -9.62
C THR A 81 -3.38 -0.13 -8.23
N ILE A 82 -2.49 -0.95 -7.71
CA ILE A 82 -2.65 -1.57 -6.38
C ILE A 82 -2.34 -0.54 -5.28
N THR A 83 -1.25 0.21 -5.43
CA THR A 83 -0.82 1.20 -4.42
C THR A 83 -1.77 2.40 -4.33
N SER A 84 -2.41 2.81 -5.43
CA SER A 84 -3.43 3.85 -5.40
C SER A 84 -4.70 3.42 -4.67
N ARG A 85 -5.09 2.14 -4.77
CA ARG A 85 -6.17 1.56 -3.97
C ARG A 85 -5.78 1.50 -2.49
N ALA A 86 -4.56 1.07 -2.18
CA ALA A 86 -4.03 1.09 -0.82
C ALA A 86 -4.05 2.50 -0.22
N GLN A 87 -3.72 3.53 -1.00
CA GLN A 87 -3.77 4.92 -0.53
C GLN A 87 -5.19 5.36 -0.13
N VAL A 88 -6.22 4.91 -0.85
CA VAL A 88 -7.63 5.17 -0.46
C VAL A 88 -7.95 4.48 0.87
N CYS A 89 -7.49 3.23 1.05
CA CYS A 89 -7.67 2.49 2.30
C CYS A 89 -6.94 3.17 3.47
N ILE A 90 -5.71 3.62 3.25
CA ILE A 90 -4.92 4.37 4.25
C ILE A 90 -5.69 5.61 4.72
N GLU A 91 -6.25 6.41 3.81
CA GLU A 91 -7.03 7.60 4.19
C GLU A 91 -8.23 7.24 5.06
N GLN A 92 -8.92 6.15 4.74
CA GLN A 92 -10.06 5.67 5.52
C GLN A 92 -9.65 5.24 6.93
N LEU A 93 -8.60 4.42 7.05
CA LEU A 93 -8.10 3.95 8.35
C LEU A 93 -7.55 5.09 9.22
N LEU A 94 -6.87 6.07 8.62
CA LEU A 94 -6.44 7.27 9.33
C LEU A 94 -7.61 8.12 9.84
N ALA A 95 -8.71 8.17 9.09
CA ALA A 95 -9.92 8.83 9.56
C ALA A 95 -10.54 8.10 10.76
N CYS A 96 -10.48 6.75 10.79
CA CYS A 96 -10.87 5.96 11.96
C CYS A 96 -10.00 6.31 13.17
N GLU A 97 -8.67 6.22 13.05
CA GLU A 97 -7.74 6.53 14.14
C GLU A 97 -7.93 7.97 14.68
N LYS A 98 -8.17 8.93 13.79
CA LYS A 98 -8.44 10.31 14.18
C LYS A 98 -9.74 10.44 14.99
N SER A 99 -10.76 9.65 14.68
CA SER A 99 -12.04 9.68 15.40
C SER A 99 -11.92 9.17 16.84
N THR A 100 -10.86 8.42 17.14
CA THR A 100 -10.54 7.86 18.46
C THR A 100 -9.32 8.53 19.11
N HIS A 101 -9.04 9.78 18.75
CA HIS A 101 -7.99 10.61 19.35
C HIS A 101 -6.57 10.01 19.21
N GLY A 102 -6.33 9.29 18.09
CA GLY A 102 -5.01 8.74 17.77
C GLY A 102 -4.71 7.36 18.37
N SER A 103 -5.71 6.71 18.98
CA SER A 103 -5.61 5.32 19.42
C SER A 103 -6.35 4.42 18.42
N PHE A 104 -5.65 3.47 17.84
CA PHE A 104 -6.25 2.52 16.90
C PHE A 104 -6.49 1.19 17.59
N LYS A 105 -7.78 0.82 17.73
CA LYS A 105 -8.19 -0.52 18.20
C LYS A 105 -9.36 -0.96 17.36
N ILE A 106 -9.26 -2.12 16.73
CA ILE A 106 -10.25 -2.63 15.78
C ILE A 106 -11.65 -2.72 16.38
N GLU A 107 -11.75 -3.11 17.66
CA GLU A 107 -13.00 -3.21 18.39
C GLU A 107 -13.76 -1.89 18.58
N PHE A 108 -13.11 -0.75 18.35
CA PHE A 108 -13.76 0.55 18.42
C PHE A 108 -14.56 0.93 17.16
N TYR A 109 -14.39 0.15 16.08
CA TYR A 109 -14.94 0.49 14.79
C TYR A 109 -15.94 -0.55 14.29
N GLU A 110 -16.98 -0.07 13.62
CA GLU A 110 -17.88 -0.95 12.90
C GLU A 110 -17.20 -1.52 11.64
N ARG A 111 -17.65 -2.69 11.19
CA ARG A 111 -17.17 -3.34 9.98
C ARG A 111 -17.06 -2.38 8.78
N LYS A 112 -18.09 -1.56 8.54
CA LYS A 112 -18.14 -0.60 7.42
C LYS A 112 -17.06 0.48 7.47
N GLN A 113 -16.51 0.78 8.65
CA GLN A 113 -15.45 1.76 8.84
C GLN A 113 -14.06 1.16 8.51
N LEU A 114 -13.90 -0.13 8.75
CA LEU A 114 -12.64 -0.86 8.51
C LEU A 114 -12.53 -1.43 7.10
N ILE A 115 -13.64 -1.71 6.43
CA ILE A 115 -13.63 -2.23 5.06
C ILE A 115 -13.59 -1.07 4.07
N CYS A 116 -12.54 -1.01 3.26
CA CYS A 116 -12.43 -0.06 2.16
C CYS A 116 -13.12 -0.62 0.91
N ASP A 117 -14.35 -0.17 0.67
CA ASP A 117 -15.11 -0.55 -0.52
C ASP A 117 -14.58 0.20 -1.75
N MET A 118 -13.87 -0.53 -2.61
CA MET A 118 -13.29 0.01 -3.84
C MET A 118 -14.26 0.07 -5.02
N ASP A 119 -15.49 -0.39 -4.86
CA ASP A 119 -16.52 -0.36 -5.92
C ASP A 119 -17.35 0.93 -5.89
N THR A 120 -17.18 1.75 -4.85
CA THR A 120 -17.85 3.06 -4.80
C THR A 120 -17.22 4.05 -5.80
N ILE A 121 -18.07 4.80 -6.50
CA ILE A 121 -17.64 5.82 -7.48
C ILE A 121 -16.62 6.80 -6.87
N LYS A 122 -16.83 7.19 -5.61
CA LYS A 122 -15.93 8.07 -4.87
C LYS A 122 -14.52 7.47 -4.73
N ASN A 123 -14.42 6.21 -4.33
CA ASN A 123 -13.15 5.54 -4.11
C ASN A 123 -12.44 5.20 -5.43
N ILE A 124 -13.20 4.83 -6.47
CA ILE A 124 -12.68 4.66 -7.83
C ILE A 124 -12.02 5.98 -8.30
N PHE A 125 -12.70 7.10 -8.13
CA PHE A 125 -12.17 8.40 -8.57
C PHE A 125 -10.95 8.84 -7.77
N LYS A 126 -10.95 8.62 -6.45
CA LYS A 126 -9.77 8.87 -5.60
C LYS A 126 -8.58 8.00 -6.04
N SER A 127 -8.79 6.71 -6.23
CA SER A 127 -7.75 5.78 -6.69
C SER A 127 -7.16 6.21 -8.04
N TYR A 128 -7.99 6.62 -8.98
CA TYR A 128 -7.52 7.16 -10.26
C TYR A 128 -6.62 8.39 -10.08
N ARG A 129 -7.02 9.35 -9.26
CA ARG A 129 -6.20 10.55 -8.98
C ARG A 129 -4.85 10.19 -8.36
N PHE A 130 -4.80 9.24 -7.42
CA PHE A 130 -3.55 8.77 -6.85
C PHE A 130 -2.68 8.06 -7.89
N SER A 131 -3.26 7.25 -8.75
CA SER A 131 -2.53 6.58 -9.84
C SER A 131 -1.88 7.59 -10.78
N VAL A 132 -2.61 8.63 -11.19
CA VAL A 132 -2.06 9.71 -12.03
C VAL A 132 -0.94 10.46 -11.33
N THR A 133 -1.10 10.76 -10.05
CA THR A 133 -0.07 11.45 -9.25
C THR A 133 1.19 10.59 -9.13
N PHE A 134 1.03 9.31 -8.83
CA PHE A 134 2.13 8.35 -8.74
C PHE A 134 2.89 8.23 -10.07
N TYR A 135 2.16 8.09 -11.16
CA TYR A 135 2.77 8.03 -12.51
C TYR A 135 3.58 9.28 -12.83
N LYS A 136 3.05 10.47 -12.51
CA LYS A 136 3.80 11.73 -12.68
C LYS A 136 5.07 11.78 -11.83
N GLN A 137 5.06 11.17 -10.64
CA GLN A 137 6.26 11.07 -9.79
C GLN A 137 7.29 10.12 -10.42
N LEU A 138 6.85 8.96 -10.93
CA LEU A 138 7.74 8.03 -11.63
C LEU A 138 8.44 8.66 -12.82
N LEU A 139 7.73 9.47 -13.61
CA LEU A 139 8.31 10.16 -14.76
C LEU A 139 9.39 11.20 -14.39
N LYS A 140 9.43 11.66 -13.12
CA LYS A 140 10.46 12.56 -12.62
C LYS A 140 11.71 11.84 -12.12
N LEU A 141 11.66 10.50 -11.98
CA LEU A 141 12.80 9.66 -11.62
C LEU A 141 13.68 9.41 -12.85
N ASN A 142 13.94 10.45 -13.64
CA ASN A 142 14.86 10.34 -14.78
C ASN A 142 16.27 10.04 -14.29
N PRO A 143 17.01 9.17 -15.03
CA PRO A 143 18.42 8.90 -14.75
C PRO A 143 19.29 10.14 -14.93
#